data_22e7fae4e1a9576b91dd484c5afe2b83
#
_entry.id   22e7fae4e1a9576b91dd484c5afe2b83
#
_cell.length_a   1.000
_cell.length_b   1.000
_cell.length_c   1.000
_cell.angle_alpha   90.00
_cell.angle_beta   90.00
_cell.angle_gamma   90.00
#
_symmetry.space_group_name_H-M   'P 1'
#
loop_
_entity.id
_entity.type
_entity.pdbx_description
1 polymer ?
#
loop_
_entity_poly.entity_id
_entity_poly.type
_entity_poly.pdbx_seq_one_letter_code
_entity_poly.pdbx_strand_id
1 'polypeptide(L)'
;VSRGLGDVYKRQLVDMTRATLPYMERGSRIIQVASAAAFTPLPHMNVYAATKSFVLHYTRALRWELHGTGITATALCPTWVKTGFEKVARTSGGGHDVGHLLGEQTPQDVVRRALCANKAHFAVACASPQSAALRLIGKVVPSCITMAGWNVLRRL
;
A
#
# COMPACT_ATOMS: atom_id res chain seq x y z
N VAL A 1 -5.96 11.62 -25.74
CA VAL A 1 -6.58 10.86 -24.65
C VAL A 1 -5.74 11.05 -23.42
N SER A 2 -6.28 11.79 -22.44
CA SER A 2 -5.66 11.93 -21.13
C SER A 2 -5.54 10.53 -20.50
N ARG A 3 -4.37 9.97 -20.52
CA ARG A 3 -4.05 8.75 -19.76
C ARG A 3 -4.07 9.16 -18.29
N GLY A 4 -5.10 8.73 -17.55
CA GLY A 4 -5.30 9.13 -16.17
C GLY A 4 -4.06 8.85 -15.31
N LEU A 5 -3.79 9.71 -14.32
CA LEU A 5 -2.65 9.61 -13.39
C LEU A 5 -2.48 8.20 -12.79
N GLY A 6 -3.59 7.46 -12.58
CA GLY A 6 -3.55 6.08 -12.09
C GLY A 6 -2.89 5.09 -13.06
N ASP A 7 -3.05 5.26 -14.37
CA ASP A 7 -2.41 4.39 -15.37
C ASP A 7 -0.94 4.72 -15.53
N VAL A 8 -0.58 5.99 -15.51
CA VAL A 8 0.82 6.44 -15.53
C VAL A 8 1.57 5.87 -14.32
N TYR A 9 1.01 5.99 -13.12
CA TYR A 9 1.62 5.49 -11.88
C TYR A 9 1.83 3.96 -11.89
N LYS A 10 0.80 3.20 -12.30
CA LYS A 10 0.90 1.74 -12.38
C LYS A 10 1.94 1.29 -13.41
N ARG A 11 1.94 1.94 -14.58
CA ARG A 11 2.89 1.65 -15.65
C ARG A 11 4.32 1.96 -15.21
N GLN A 12 4.56 3.14 -14.62
CA GLN A 12 5.89 3.51 -14.11
C GLN A 12 6.44 2.49 -13.11
N LEU A 13 5.62 2.02 -12.17
CA LEU A 13 6.04 1.01 -11.19
C LEU A 13 6.44 -0.31 -11.86
N VAL A 14 5.67 -0.77 -12.83
CA VAL A 14 5.95 -2.00 -13.58
C VAL A 14 7.19 -1.82 -14.46
N ASP A 15 7.26 -0.73 -15.22
CA ASP A 15 8.36 -0.47 -16.15
C ASP A 15 9.70 -0.30 -15.41
N MET A 16 9.71 0.45 -14.29
CA MET A 16 10.89 0.58 -13.44
C MET A 16 11.32 -0.77 -12.86
N THR A 17 10.38 -1.57 -12.40
CA THR A 17 10.69 -2.91 -11.89
C THR A 17 11.30 -3.78 -12.98
N ARG A 18 10.70 -3.82 -14.17
CA ARG A 18 11.22 -4.61 -15.30
C ARG A 18 12.58 -4.13 -15.77
N ALA A 19 12.80 -2.81 -15.81
CA ALA A 19 14.08 -2.23 -16.22
C ALA A 19 15.20 -2.49 -15.22
N THR A 20 14.89 -2.61 -13.93
CA THR A 20 15.90 -2.82 -12.88
C THR A 20 16.20 -4.29 -12.62
N LEU A 21 15.24 -5.19 -12.81
CA LEU A 21 15.41 -6.63 -12.54
C LEU A 21 16.65 -7.26 -13.19
N PRO A 22 17.00 -6.98 -14.45
CA PRO A 22 18.20 -7.56 -15.08
C PRO A 22 19.54 -7.19 -14.40
N TYR A 23 19.54 -6.12 -13.62
CA TYR A 23 20.73 -5.63 -12.90
C TYR A 23 20.74 -6.04 -11.42
N MET A 24 19.71 -6.78 -10.99
CA MET A 24 19.60 -7.24 -9.61
C MET A 24 20.30 -8.58 -9.42
N GLU A 25 21.07 -8.68 -8.34
CA GLU A 25 21.79 -9.88 -7.97
C GLU A 25 21.16 -10.57 -6.75
N ARG A 26 21.62 -11.78 -6.45
CA ARG A 26 21.25 -12.52 -5.25
C ARG A 26 21.47 -11.66 -3.99
N GLY A 27 20.44 -11.52 -3.18
CA GLY A 27 20.42 -10.64 -2.01
C GLY A 27 19.82 -9.26 -2.26
N SER A 28 19.55 -8.90 -3.52
CA SER A 28 18.85 -7.66 -3.86
C SER A 28 17.43 -7.65 -3.32
N ARG A 29 16.90 -6.46 -3.02
CA ARG A 29 15.63 -6.28 -2.32
C ARG A 29 14.78 -5.21 -2.98
N ILE A 30 13.51 -5.51 -3.17
CA ILE A 30 12.49 -4.60 -3.70
C ILE A 30 11.50 -4.26 -2.59
N ILE A 31 11.22 -2.98 -2.38
CA ILE A 31 10.13 -2.51 -1.53
C ILE A 31 9.24 -1.62 -2.37
N GLN A 32 7.97 -2.00 -2.52
CA GLN A 32 6.98 -1.21 -3.25
C GLN A 32 5.95 -0.63 -2.28
N VAL A 33 5.69 0.67 -2.42
CA VAL A 33 4.83 1.40 -1.47
C VAL A 33 3.36 1.30 -1.91
N ALA A 34 2.65 0.37 -1.28
CA ALA A 34 1.20 0.25 -1.37
C ALA A 34 0.50 1.17 -0.34
N SER A 35 -0.49 0.67 0.37
CA SER A 35 -1.22 1.32 1.46
C SER A 35 -2.07 0.27 2.18
N ALA A 36 -2.49 0.53 3.41
CA ALA A 36 -3.53 -0.23 4.08
C ALA A 36 -4.88 -0.16 3.32
N ALA A 37 -5.12 0.91 2.56
CA ALA A 37 -6.25 1.04 1.64
C ALA A 37 -6.29 -0.06 0.55
N ALA A 38 -5.20 -0.80 0.36
CA ALA A 38 -5.15 -1.91 -0.59
C ALA A 38 -5.88 -3.17 -0.11
N PHE A 39 -6.24 -3.25 1.17
CA PHE A 39 -6.80 -4.47 1.75
C PHE A 39 -8.32 -4.61 1.57
N THR A 40 -9.03 -3.49 1.37
CA THR A 40 -10.49 -3.47 1.22
C THR A 40 -10.92 -2.39 0.23
N PRO A 41 -12.07 -2.54 -0.45
CA PRO A 41 -12.65 -1.45 -1.22
C PRO A 41 -13.03 -0.29 -0.30
N LEU A 42 -12.71 0.94 -0.71
CA LEU A 42 -13.02 2.15 0.06
C LEU A 42 -13.92 3.08 -0.76
N PRO A 43 -15.22 3.21 -0.43
CA PRO A 43 -16.09 4.22 -1.03
C PRO A 43 -15.49 5.63 -0.91
N HIS A 44 -15.64 6.43 -1.95
CA HIS A 44 -15.07 7.78 -2.11
C HIS A 44 -13.53 7.85 -2.23
N MET A 45 -12.85 6.70 -2.09
CA MET A 45 -11.42 6.54 -2.37
C MET A 45 -11.18 5.36 -3.32
N ASN A 46 -12.16 5.03 -4.16
CA ASN A 46 -12.19 3.84 -4.99
C ASN A 46 -10.97 3.73 -5.92
N VAL A 47 -10.63 4.80 -6.66
CA VAL A 47 -9.47 4.81 -7.57
C VAL A 47 -8.17 4.65 -6.80
N TYR A 48 -8.03 5.35 -5.67
CA TYR A 48 -6.85 5.23 -4.82
C TYR A 48 -6.70 3.80 -4.27
N ALA A 49 -7.75 3.25 -3.67
CA ALA A 49 -7.76 1.90 -3.12
C ALA A 49 -7.44 0.86 -4.21
N ALA A 50 -8.07 0.97 -5.39
CA ALA A 50 -7.82 0.11 -6.53
C ALA A 50 -6.35 0.19 -7.01
N THR A 51 -5.80 1.41 -7.09
CA THR A 51 -4.38 1.60 -7.47
C THR A 51 -3.44 0.97 -6.45
N LYS A 52 -3.69 1.14 -5.15
CA LYS A 52 -2.85 0.55 -4.09
C LYS A 52 -3.03 -0.97 -3.99
N SER A 53 -4.22 -1.49 -4.29
CA SER A 53 -4.48 -2.92 -4.42
C SER A 53 -3.68 -3.53 -5.59
N PHE A 54 -3.60 -2.83 -6.73
CA PHE A 54 -2.73 -3.24 -7.83
C PHE A 54 -1.27 -3.39 -7.36
N VAL A 55 -0.71 -2.38 -6.67
CA VAL A 55 0.67 -2.44 -6.16
C VAL A 55 0.87 -3.62 -5.22
N LEU A 56 -0.07 -3.85 -4.30
CA LEU A 56 -0.03 -4.96 -3.35
C LEU A 56 0.01 -6.32 -4.06
N HIS A 57 -0.91 -6.54 -5.00
CA HIS A 57 -1.02 -7.82 -5.71
C HIS A 57 0.14 -8.04 -6.67
N TYR A 58 0.53 -7.02 -7.43
CA TYR A 58 1.68 -7.07 -8.31
C TYR A 58 2.97 -7.44 -7.54
N THR A 59 3.24 -6.77 -6.41
CA THR A 59 4.43 -7.06 -5.59
C THR A 59 4.44 -8.48 -5.04
N ARG A 60 3.27 -8.98 -4.64
CA ARG A 60 3.14 -10.35 -4.13
C ARG A 60 3.35 -11.40 -5.21
N ALA A 61 2.82 -11.18 -6.42
CA ALA A 61 3.04 -12.05 -7.57
C ALA A 61 4.51 -12.02 -7.98
N LEU A 62 5.09 -10.84 -8.17
CA LEU A 62 6.50 -10.66 -8.47
C LEU A 62 7.42 -11.39 -7.48
N ARG A 63 7.11 -11.30 -6.18
CA ARG A 63 7.86 -12.04 -5.16
C ARG A 63 7.85 -13.54 -5.40
N TRP A 64 6.72 -14.08 -5.82
CA TRP A 64 6.59 -15.51 -6.14
C TRP A 64 7.39 -15.89 -7.38
N GLU A 65 7.34 -15.05 -8.42
CA GLU A 65 8.12 -15.23 -9.65
C GLU A 65 9.64 -15.19 -9.40
N LEU A 66 10.07 -14.39 -8.42
CA LEU A 66 11.48 -14.28 -8.01
C LEU A 66 11.93 -15.39 -7.05
N HIS A 67 11.06 -16.38 -6.75
CA HIS A 67 11.43 -17.48 -5.87
C HIS A 67 12.63 -18.26 -6.44
N GLY A 68 13.61 -18.56 -5.60
CA GLY A 68 14.84 -19.27 -6.00
C GLY A 68 15.97 -18.37 -6.55
N THR A 69 15.67 -17.13 -6.98
CA THR A 69 16.70 -16.20 -7.48
C THR A 69 17.54 -15.57 -6.37
N GLY A 70 17.04 -15.57 -5.14
CA GLY A 70 17.62 -14.86 -4.01
C GLY A 70 17.26 -13.37 -3.95
N ILE A 71 16.44 -12.87 -4.89
CA ILE A 71 15.87 -11.52 -4.87
C ILE A 71 14.53 -11.56 -4.11
N THR A 72 14.26 -10.56 -3.29
CA THR A 72 13.01 -10.49 -2.51
C THR A 72 12.21 -9.23 -2.81
N ALA A 73 10.89 -9.35 -2.86
CA ALA A 73 9.98 -8.22 -3.00
C ALA A 73 9.02 -8.15 -1.79
N THR A 74 8.77 -6.94 -1.29
CA THR A 74 7.89 -6.66 -0.14
C THR A 74 6.96 -5.49 -0.47
N ALA A 75 5.66 -5.69 -0.29
CA ALA A 75 4.66 -4.61 -0.37
C ALA A 75 4.56 -3.91 0.99
N LEU A 76 4.89 -2.64 1.05
CA LEU A 76 4.73 -1.81 2.24
C LEU A 76 3.32 -1.22 2.28
N CYS A 77 2.60 -1.48 3.36
CA CYS A 77 1.22 -1.05 3.56
C CYS A 77 1.09 -0.15 4.81
N PRO A 78 1.46 1.14 4.71
CA PRO A 78 1.25 2.08 5.81
C PRO A 78 -0.23 2.48 5.91
N THR A 79 -0.62 2.96 7.09
CA THR A 79 -1.85 3.74 7.32
C THR A 79 -1.57 5.22 7.01
N TRP A 80 -1.98 6.13 7.86
CA TRP A 80 -1.68 7.55 7.72
C TRP A 80 -0.23 7.84 8.14
N VAL A 81 0.49 8.56 7.28
CA VAL A 81 1.89 8.93 7.51
C VAL A 81 1.99 10.45 7.51
N LYS A 82 2.54 11.02 8.55
CA LYS A 82 2.71 12.45 8.72
C LYS A 82 3.67 13.01 7.67
N THR A 83 3.11 13.40 6.53
CA THR A 83 3.84 13.94 5.37
C THR A 83 3.07 15.10 4.74
N GLY A 84 3.71 15.85 3.83
CA GLY A 84 3.02 16.88 3.04
C GLY A 84 1.90 16.36 2.13
N PHE A 85 1.80 15.03 1.94
CA PHE A 85 0.75 14.39 1.14
C PHE A 85 -0.66 14.64 1.71
N GLU A 86 -0.81 14.76 3.03
CA GLU A 86 -2.10 15.06 3.66
C GLU A 86 -2.69 16.38 3.19
N LYS A 87 -1.84 17.43 3.08
CA LYS A 87 -2.28 18.74 2.61
C LYS A 87 -2.87 18.65 1.20
N VAL A 88 -2.22 17.90 0.32
CA VAL A 88 -2.66 17.70 -1.07
C VAL A 88 -3.93 16.84 -1.14
N ALA A 89 -4.03 15.79 -0.35
CA ALA A 89 -5.19 14.91 -0.31
C ALA A 89 -6.45 15.64 0.21
N ARG A 90 -6.30 16.50 1.21
CA ARG A 90 -7.38 17.35 1.74
C ARG A 90 -7.90 18.35 0.71
N THR A 91 -7.01 18.94 -0.10
CA THR A 91 -7.37 19.96 -1.10
C THR A 91 -8.07 19.33 -2.32
N SER A 92 -7.75 18.10 -2.67
CA SER A 92 -8.21 17.44 -3.90
C SER A 92 -9.46 16.57 -3.74
N GLY A 93 -9.90 16.24 -2.53
CA GLY A 93 -10.85 15.15 -2.31
C GLY A 93 -12.09 15.43 -1.47
N GLY A 94 -12.33 16.64 -0.95
CA GLY A 94 -13.53 16.93 -0.12
C GLY A 94 -13.71 15.97 1.08
N GLY A 95 -12.64 15.30 1.51
CA GLY A 95 -12.67 14.20 2.47
C GLY A 95 -12.56 14.67 3.91
N HIS A 96 -13.43 14.18 4.75
CA HIS A 96 -13.29 14.26 6.20
C HIS A 96 -11.99 13.56 6.63
N ASP A 97 -11.32 14.14 7.62
CA ASP A 97 -10.03 13.69 8.12
C ASP A 97 -10.19 12.45 9.04
N VAL A 98 -10.07 11.29 8.46
CA VAL A 98 -10.05 10.01 9.22
C VAL A 98 -8.66 9.70 9.80
N GLY A 99 -7.66 10.54 9.51
CA GLY A 99 -6.27 10.32 9.94
C GLY A 99 -6.13 10.27 11.46
N HIS A 100 -6.86 11.12 12.18
CA HIS A 100 -6.82 11.17 13.64
C HIS A 100 -7.36 9.90 14.31
N LEU A 101 -8.30 9.20 13.69
CA LEU A 101 -8.90 7.98 14.25
C LEU A 101 -7.99 6.74 14.13
N LEU A 102 -7.13 6.70 13.13
CA LEU A 102 -6.27 5.55 12.86
C LEU A 102 -4.83 5.74 13.35
N GLY A 103 -4.52 6.87 13.97
CA GLY A 103 -3.17 7.21 14.41
C GLY A 103 -2.22 7.52 13.26
N GLU A 104 -1.45 8.58 13.41
CA GLU A 104 -0.43 9.00 12.44
C GLU A 104 0.90 8.31 12.72
N GLN A 105 1.58 7.87 11.67
CA GLN A 105 2.91 7.29 11.73
C GLN A 105 3.97 8.31 11.30
N THR A 106 5.16 8.24 11.90
CA THR A 106 6.29 9.00 11.39
C THR A 106 6.87 8.31 10.14
N PRO A 107 7.38 9.06 9.15
CA PRO A 107 8.06 8.47 8.00
C PRO A 107 9.21 7.54 8.41
N GLN A 108 9.94 7.90 9.47
CA GLN A 108 11.06 7.13 9.99
C GLN A 108 10.63 5.75 10.49
N ASP A 109 9.52 5.68 11.23
CA ASP A 109 8.98 4.41 11.72
C ASP A 109 8.50 3.52 10.59
N VAL A 110 7.85 4.10 9.57
CA VAL A 110 7.39 3.39 8.38
C VAL A 110 8.56 2.77 7.63
N VAL A 111 9.62 3.55 7.39
CA VAL A 111 10.84 3.08 6.72
C VAL A 111 11.53 1.97 7.52
N ARG A 112 11.73 2.18 8.84
CA ARG A 112 12.33 1.17 9.71
C ARG A 112 11.58 -0.16 9.65
N ARG A 113 10.25 -0.13 9.76
CA ARG A 113 9.40 -1.33 9.69
C ARG A 113 9.45 -1.99 8.31
N ALA A 114 9.48 -1.20 7.24
CA ALA A 114 9.61 -1.69 5.87
C ALA A 114 10.92 -2.47 5.69
N LEU A 115 12.04 -1.89 6.14
CA LEU A 115 13.36 -2.52 6.04
C LEU A 115 13.45 -3.80 6.91
N CYS A 116 12.93 -3.76 8.14
CA CYS A 116 12.89 -4.95 9.01
C CYS A 116 12.05 -6.07 8.40
N ALA A 117 10.85 -5.76 7.90
CA ALA A 117 9.97 -6.74 7.28
C ALA A 117 10.59 -7.34 6.01
N ASN A 118 11.25 -6.50 5.20
CA ASN A 118 11.93 -6.98 4.00
C ASN A 118 13.15 -7.86 4.34
N LYS A 119 13.94 -7.49 5.35
CA LYS A 119 15.04 -8.32 5.87
C LYS A 119 14.54 -9.67 6.39
N ALA A 120 13.40 -9.68 7.06
CA ALA A 120 12.75 -10.89 7.58
C ALA A 120 11.96 -11.65 6.49
N HIS A 121 12.10 -11.27 5.23
CA HIS A 121 11.44 -11.91 4.08
C HIS A 121 9.89 -11.94 4.16
N PHE A 122 9.26 -10.93 4.75
CA PHE A 122 7.80 -10.81 4.69
C PHE A 122 7.33 -10.28 3.33
N ALA A 123 6.31 -10.91 2.77
CA ALA A 123 5.69 -10.49 1.50
C ALA A 123 4.93 -9.15 1.64
N VAL A 124 4.43 -8.86 2.84
CA VAL A 124 3.67 -7.64 3.16
C VAL A 124 4.17 -7.06 4.47
N ALA A 125 4.61 -5.83 4.44
CA ALA A 125 5.01 -5.04 5.60
C ALA A 125 3.84 -4.16 6.05
N CYS A 126 3.16 -4.54 7.13
CA CYS A 126 2.21 -3.68 7.80
C CYS A 126 2.98 -2.69 8.68
N ALA A 127 2.90 -1.40 8.35
CA ALA A 127 3.70 -0.39 9.03
C ALA A 127 3.18 -0.04 10.45
N SER A 128 1.98 -0.49 10.83
CA SER A 128 1.38 -0.31 12.15
C SER A 128 0.51 -1.49 12.56
N PRO A 129 0.17 -1.63 13.85
CA PRO A 129 -0.82 -2.61 14.31
C PRO A 129 -2.18 -2.42 13.63
N GLN A 130 -2.60 -1.17 13.38
CA GLN A 130 -3.83 -0.84 12.69
C GLN A 130 -3.80 -1.37 11.24
N SER A 131 -2.67 -1.22 10.53
CA SER A 131 -2.49 -1.79 9.20
C SER A 131 -2.59 -3.32 9.23
N ALA A 132 -2.05 -3.97 10.25
CA ALA A 132 -2.14 -5.41 10.42
C ALA A 132 -3.59 -5.85 10.69
N ALA A 133 -4.31 -5.12 11.54
CA ALA A 133 -5.73 -5.37 11.82
C ALA A 133 -6.59 -5.20 10.55
N LEU A 134 -6.39 -4.12 9.79
CA LEU A 134 -7.11 -3.89 8.53
C LEU A 134 -6.82 -5.00 7.50
N ARG A 135 -5.59 -5.51 7.46
CA ARG A 135 -5.24 -6.66 6.61
C ARG A 135 -6.01 -7.92 7.00
N LEU A 136 -6.15 -8.17 8.29
CA LEU A 136 -6.90 -9.35 8.79
C LEU A 136 -8.40 -9.17 8.51
N ILE A 137 -8.96 -8.00 8.82
CA ILE A 137 -10.36 -7.66 8.55
C ILE A 137 -10.67 -7.84 7.06
N GLY A 138 -9.84 -7.30 6.16
CA GLY A 138 -10.03 -7.43 4.72
C GLY A 138 -9.95 -8.85 4.18
N LYS A 139 -9.42 -9.81 4.96
CA LYS A 139 -9.39 -11.24 4.59
C LYS A 139 -10.61 -12.01 5.08
N VAL A 140 -11.16 -11.63 6.23
CA VAL A 140 -12.16 -12.44 6.94
C VAL A 140 -13.57 -11.85 6.82
N VAL A 141 -13.65 -10.51 6.81
CA VAL A 141 -14.93 -9.79 6.81
C VAL A 141 -15.37 -9.53 5.36
N PRO A 142 -16.64 -9.83 5.01
CA PRO A 142 -17.19 -9.50 3.71
C PRO A 142 -17.06 -8.02 3.37
N SER A 143 -16.74 -7.71 2.11
CA SER A 143 -16.47 -6.35 1.67
C SER A 143 -17.65 -5.39 1.85
N CYS A 144 -18.89 -5.87 1.80
CA CYS A 144 -20.07 -5.04 2.08
C CYS A 144 -20.05 -4.48 3.52
N ILE A 145 -19.62 -5.28 4.50
CA ILE A 145 -19.50 -4.87 5.90
C ILE A 145 -18.36 -3.88 6.08
N THR A 146 -17.20 -4.15 5.48
CA THR A 146 -16.06 -3.22 5.57
C THR A 146 -16.33 -1.88 4.91
N MET A 147 -17.07 -1.86 3.78
CA MET A 147 -17.51 -0.63 3.12
C MET A 147 -18.54 0.14 3.97
N ALA A 148 -19.49 -0.55 4.59
CA ALA A 148 -20.46 0.08 5.50
C ALA A 148 -19.75 0.70 6.70
N GLY A 149 -18.84 -0.03 7.35
CA GLY A 149 -18.01 0.47 8.45
C GLY A 149 -17.17 1.68 8.06
N TRP A 150 -16.56 1.65 6.89
CA TRP A 150 -15.82 2.79 6.35
C TRP A 150 -16.71 4.03 6.16
N ASN A 151 -17.93 3.86 5.63
CA ASN A 151 -18.87 4.97 5.45
C ASN A 151 -19.32 5.59 6.78
N VAL A 152 -19.44 4.79 7.85
CA VAL A 152 -19.71 5.32 9.20
C VAL A 152 -18.50 6.08 9.71
N LEU A 153 -17.32 5.47 9.67
CA LEU A 153 -16.08 6.07 10.16
C LEU A 153 -15.76 7.42 9.50
N ARG A 154 -16.07 7.55 8.23
CA ARG A 154 -15.84 8.78 7.45
C ARG A 154 -16.78 9.93 7.82
N ARG A 155 -17.89 9.66 8.49
CA ARG A 155 -18.86 10.68 8.91
C ARG A 155 -18.63 11.19 10.34
N LEU A 156 -17.77 10.51 11.10
CA LEU A 156 -17.31 10.93 12.42
C LEU A 156 -16.20 11.97 12.33
#